data_c7aae3b7a79b004a3190a3e51e690428
#
_entry.id   c7aae3b7a79b004a3190a3e51e690428
#
_cell.length_a   1.000
_cell.length_b   1.000
_cell.length_c   1.000
_cell.angle_alpha   90.00
_cell.angle_beta   90.00
_cell.angle_gamma   90.00
#
_symmetry.space_group_name_H-M   'P 1'
#
loop_
_entity.id
_entity.type
_entity.pdbx_description
1 polymer ?
#
loop_
_entity_poly.entity_id
_entity_poly.type
_entity_poly.pdbx_seq_one_letter_code
_entity_poly.pdbx_strand_id
1 'polypeptide(L)'
;MTSIPQDPSGEPNPLRALTLDRLRCRTSMKWRTYPEDVLPVWVAEMDVPLAEPVVRAVTDALALGDTGYPAGTAYAEALAAFAEKRWDWDGLAVERTRIVPDVMLGVVEMLRLVTGPGDAVIVNPPVYPPFFQFVAHMDRQLVEAPLGADLRIDLGALEDAFRRVAEGGRRAAYLLCSPHNPTGTVHTAAELAAVAALAERYGVRVVADEIHAPVVAAGAAFVPYLSVPGGENGLSLMSASKAWNLAGLKAALAVAGPASAADLDRLPEEVGHGPSHVGVIAHTAALRDGTAWLDALLTGLDDNRRLLTDLLAEHLPAITYRSAEATYLAWLDCRALGLGDDPADIFLERGRVALSPGTDFGTGGSG
;
A
#
# COMPACT_ATOMS: atom_id res chain seq x y z
N MET A 1 30.46 -11.01 -19.02
CA MET A 1 29.04 -10.88 -19.40
C MET A 1 28.31 -12.06 -18.79
N THR A 2 27.79 -11.87 -17.60
CA THR A 2 26.96 -12.86 -16.92
C THR A 2 25.57 -12.84 -17.58
N SER A 3 25.15 -13.96 -18.13
CA SER A 3 23.81 -14.14 -18.69
C SER A 3 22.78 -13.92 -17.58
N ILE A 4 21.93 -12.90 -17.76
CA ILE A 4 20.80 -12.61 -16.88
C ILE A 4 19.82 -13.78 -17.02
N PRO A 5 19.34 -14.39 -15.92
CA PRO A 5 18.28 -15.38 -16.01
C PRO A 5 17.05 -14.74 -16.68
N GLN A 6 16.53 -15.37 -17.73
CA GLN A 6 15.24 -14.98 -18.27
C GLN A 6 14.15 -15.49 -17.34
N ASP A 7 13.17 -14.62 -17.06
CA ASP A 7 11.96 -14.98 -16.35
C ASP A 7 11.23 -16.08 -17.10
N PRO A 8 10.68 -17.10 -16.41
CA PRO A 8 9.88 -18.17 -17.03
C PRO A 8 8.66 -17.66 -17.82
N SER A 9 8.16 -16.42 -17.56
CA SER A 9 7.05 -15.82 -18.30
C SER A 9 7.41 -15.32 -19.70
N GLY A 10 8.71 -15.15 -20.01
CA GLY A 10 9.20 -14.57 -21.25
C GLY A 10 9.00 -13.06 -21.39
N GLU A 11 8.37 -12.41 -20.40
CA GLU A 11 8.18 -10.95 -20.37
C GLU A 11 9.48 -10.25 -19.94
N PRO A 12 9.86 -9.13 -20.58
CA PRO A 12 11.03 -8.38 -20.19
C PRO A 12 10.81 -7.65 -18.86
N ASN A 13 11.86 -7.58 -18.01
CA ASN A 13 11.82 -6.87 -16.74
C ASN A 13 11.46 -5.38 -16.95
N PRO A 14 10.26 -4.90 -16.51
CA PRO A 14 9.79 -3.56 -16.81
C PRO A 14 10.63 -2.46 -16.11
N LEU A 15 11.35 -2.78 -15.03
CA LEU A 15 12.23 -1.83 -14.33
C LEU A 15 13.49 -1.47 -15.14
N ARG A 16 13.78 -2.19 -16.23
CA ARG A 16 14.93 -1.92 -17.11
C ARG A 16 14.52 -1.34 -18.47
N ALA A 17 13.21 -1.09 -18.67
CA ALA A 17 12.68 -0.71 -19.97
C ALA A 17 12.87 0.78 -20.32
N LEU A 18 13.10 1.65 -19.33
CA LEU A 18 13.16 3.10 -19.53
C LEU A 18 14.53 3.66 -19.17
N THR A 19 15.04 4.55 -20.00
CA THR A 19 16.25 5.33 -19.70
C THR A 19 15.91 6.53 -18.82
N LEU A 20 16.91 7.05 -18.10
CA LEU A 20 16.75 8.25 -17.27
C LEU A 20 16.24 9.46 -18.08
N ASP A 21 16.70 9.65 -19.32
CA ASP A 21 16.24 10.74 -20.18
C ASP A 21 14.73 10.62 -20.50
N ARG A 22 14.25 9.38 -20.73
CA ARG A 22 12.82 9.14 -20.91
C ARG A 22 12.01 9.41 -19.64
N LEU A 23 12.55 9.04 -18.48
CA LEU A 23 11.93 9.29 -17.19
C LEU A 23 11.84 10.78 -16.86
N ARG A 24 12.87 11.55 -17.16
CA ARG A 24 12.88 13.03 -17.00
C ARG A 24 11.84 13.77 -17.86
N CYS A 25 11.32 13.15 -18.92
CA CYS A 25 10.19 13.69 -19.69
C CYS A 25 8.84 13.56 -18.95
N ARG A 26 8.75 12.76 -17.89
CA ARG A 26 7.51 12.61 -17.10
C ARG A 26 7.18 13.91 -16.36
N THR A 27 5.87 14.15 -16.17
CA THR A 27 5.34 15.36 -15.51
C THR A 27 4.68 15.05 -14.17
N SER A 28 4.77 13.80 -13.70
CA SER A 28 4.26 13.41 -12.39
C SER A 28 5.02 14.08 -11.26
N MET A 29 4.41 14.08 -10.07
CA MET A 29 4.96 14.69 -8.86
C MET A 29 6.38 14.17 -8.57
N LYS A 30 6.64 12.88 -8.75
CA LYS A 30 7.96 12.27 -8.56
C LYS A 30 9.05 13.02 -9.33
N TRP A 31 8.80 13.34 -10.61
CA TRP A 31 9.79 13.89 -11.53
C TRP A 31 9.78 15.42 -11.63
N ARG A 32 8.86 16.12 -10.91
CA ARG A 32 8.70 17.58 -10.97
C ARG A 32 8.92 18.30 -9.64
N THR A 33 9.05 17.59 -8.54
CA THR A 33 9.26 18.19 -7.22
C THR A 33 10.69 18.72 -7.04
N TYR A 34 11.68 18.00 -7.57
CA TYR A 34 13.10 18.34 -7.43
C TYR A 34 13.72 18.78 -8.77
N PRO A 35 14.85 19.53 -8.75
CA PRO A 35 15.61 19.88 -9.94
C PRO A 35 16.10 18.65 -10.73
N GLU A 36 16.40 18.84 -12.02
CA GLU A 36 16.77 17.75 -12.94
C GLU A 36 18.04 16.98 -12.55
N ASP A 37 18.95 17.59 -11.78
CA ASP A 37 20.18 16.97 -11.30
C ASP A 37 19.97 16.11 -10.04
N VAL A 38 18.74 16.08 -9.48
CA VAL A 38 18.37 15.24 -8.34
C VAL A 38 17.72 13.95 -8.83
N LEU A 39 18.15 12.81 -8.30
CA LEU A 39 17.50 11.52 -8.51
C LEU A 39 16.33 11.37 -7.54
N PRO A 40 15.06 11.36 -8.01
CA PRO A 40 13.91 11.26 -7.13
C PRO A 40 13.58 9.81 -6.81
N VAL A 41 13.72 9.42 -5.55
CA VAL A 41 13.31 8.10 -5.01
C VAL A 41 12.42 8.23 -3.76
N TRP A 42 11.83 9.41 -3.55
CA TRP A 42 11.11 9.84 -2.35
C TRP A 42 9.63 9.43 -2.31
N VAL A 43 9.01 9.06 -3.43
CA VAL A 43 7.58 8.76 -3.51
C VAL A 43 7.33 7.38 -4.13
N ALA A 44 6.30 6.70 -3.66
CA ALA A 44 5.90 5.38 -4.11
C ALA A 44 5.24 5.43 -5.51
N GLU A 45 6.05 5.74 -6.54
CA GLU A 45 5.75 5.73 -7.97
C GLU A 45 6.92 5.05 -8.69
N MET A 46 6.64 3.98 -9.44
CA MET A 46 7.68 3.21 -10.12
C MET A 46 8.07 3.80 -11.47
N ASP A 47 9.32 3.57 -11.86
CA ASP A 47 9.88 4.01 -13.14
C ASP A 47 9.78 2.91 -14.21
N VAL A 48 8.56 2.52 -14.51
CA VAL A 48 8.20 1.45 -15.44
C VAL A 48 7.27 1.94 -16.56
N PRO A 49 7.24 1.31 -17.74
CA PRO A 49 6.13 1.47 -18.66
C PRO A 49 4.88 0.79 -18.08
N LEU A 50 3.71 1.20 -18.53
CA LEU A 50 2.48 0.50 -18.17
C LEU A 50 2.43 -0.88 -18.85
N ALA A 51 1.72 -1.82 -18.22
CA ALA A 51 1.39 -3.10 -18.83
C ALA A 51 0.59 -2.90 -20.13
N GLU A 52 0.91 -3.64 -21.20
CA GLU A 52 0.27 -3.50 -22.50
C GLU A 52 -1.26 -3.63 -22.44
N PRO A 53 -1.85 -4.61 -21.72
CA PRO A 53 -3.30 -4.71 -21.59
C PRO A 53 -3.96 -3.45 -21.01
N VAL A 54 -3.28 -2.77 -20.08
CA VAL A 54 -3.76 -1.51 -19.50
C VAL A 54 -3.74 -0.40 -20.53
N VAL A 55 -2.64 -0.27 -21.29
CA VAL A 55 -2.51 0.75 -22.35
C VAL A 55 -3.60 0.56 -23.39
N ARG A 56 -3.81 -0.66 -23.85
CA ARG A 56 -4.83 -1.00 -24.83
C ARG A 56 -6.23 -0.66 -24.32
N ALA A 57 -6.62 -1.13 -23.14
CA ALA A 57 -7.95 -0.90 -22.57
C ALA A 57 -8.26 0.59 -22.41
N VAL A 58 -7.29 1.38 -21.93
CA VAL A 58 -7.44 2.84 -21.79
C VAL A 58 -7.56 3.51 -23.15
N THR A 59 -6.73 3.13 -24.13
CA THR A 59 -6.74 3.72 -25.48
C THR A 59 -8.06 3.42 -26.19
N ASP A 60 -8.56 2.20 -26.09
CA ASP A 60 -9.83 1.78 -26.71
C ASP A 60 -11.01 2.54 -26.08
N ALA A 61 -11.05 2.69 -24.77
CA ALA A 61 -12.09 3.47 -24.10
C ALA A 61 -12.08 4.95 -24.54
N LEU A 62 -10.91 5.56 -24.61
CA LEU A 62 -10.77 6.95 -25.08
C LEU A 62 -11.17 7.09 -26.55
N ALA A 63 -10.79 6.14 -27.40
CA ALA A 63 -11.17 6.14 -28.82
C ALA A 63 -12.68 5.97 -29.02
N LEU A 64 -13.34 5.23 -28.14
CA LEU A 64 -14.81 5.07 -28.13
C LEU A 64 -15.53 6.31 -27.57
N GLY A 65 -14.83 7.18 -26.82
CA GLY A 65 -15.45 8.27 -26.04
C GLY A 65 -16.12 7.80 -24.75
N ASP A 66 -15.74 6.63 -24.23
CA ASP A 66 -16.28 6.05 -23.00
C ASP A 66 -15.60 6.67 -21.76
N THR A 67 -16.03 7.90 -21.45
CA THR A 67 -15.48 8.73 -20.38
C THR A 67 -16.55 9.19 -19.38
N GLY A 68 -17.62 8.43 -19.24
CA GLY A 68 -18.72 8.70 -18.32
C GLY A 68 -18.40 8.30 -16.87
N TYR A 69 -19.45 8.11 -16.07
CA TYR A 69 -19.32 7.62 -14.69
C TYR A 69 -19.13 6.09 -14.67
N PRO A 70 -18.32 5.58 -13.73
CA PRO A 70 -18.14 4.13 -13.61
C PRO A 70 -19.43 3.45 -13.17
N ALA A 71 -19.67 2.24 -13.72
CA ALA A 71 -20.82 1.42 -13.37
C ALA A 71 -20.48 -0.07 -13.46
N GLY A 72 -21.32 -0.89 -12.81
CA GLY A 72 -21.20 -2.35 -12.83
C GLY A 72 -20.16 -2.90 -11.86
N THR A 73 -19.90 -4.19 -11.97
CA THR A 73 -19.15 -4.98 -11.00
C THR A 73 -17.81 -5.51 -11.53
N ALA A 74 -17.47 -5.21 -12.79
CA ALA A 74 -16.32 -5.79 -13.49
C ALA A 74 -14.99 -5.64 -12.75
N TYR A 75 -14.78 -4.52 -12.03
CA TYR A 75 -13.58 -4.30 -11.23
C TYR A 75 -13.54 -5.21 -9.99
N ALA A 76 -14.67 -5.33 -9.29
CA ALA A 76 -14.79 -6.22 -8.14
C ALA A 76 -14.65 -7.70 -8.54
N GLU A 77 -15.26 -8.12 -9.66
CA GLU A 77 -15.12 -9.45 -10.22
C GLU A 77 -13.67 -9.77 -10.61
N ALA A 78 -12.97 -8.80 -11.21
CA ALA A 78 -11.56 -8.95 -11.55
C ALA A 78 -10.67 -9.10 -10.30
N LEU A 79 -10.96 -8.33 -9.25
CA LEU A 79 -10.24 -8.44 -7.99
C LEU A 79 -10.53 -9.77 -7.29
N ALA A 80 -11.79 -10.24 -7.29
CA ALA A 80 -12.15 -11.53 -6.69
C ALA A 80 -11.42 -12.69 -7.38
N ALA A 81 -11.43 -12.72 -8.72
CA ALA A 81 -10.71 -13.73 -9.49
C ALA A 81 -9.18 -13.66 -9.28
N PHE A 82 -8.62 -12.46 -9.13
CA PHE A 82 -7.21 -12.27 -8.82
C PHE A 82 -6.88 -12.77 -7.41
N ALA A 83 -7.73 -12.47 -6.42
CA ALA A 83 -7.57 -12.88 -5.02
C ALA A 83 -7.62 -14.40 -4.86
N GLU A 84 -8.58 -15.06 -5.50
CA GLU A 84 -8.67 -16.53 -5.54
C GLU A 84 -7.38 -17.15 -6.11
N LYS A 85 -6.95 -16.68 -7.27
CA LYS A 85 -5.78 -17.24 -7.97
C LYS A 85 -4.46 -16.92 -7.28
N ARG A 86 -4.30 -15.72 -6.70
CA ARG A 86 -3.00 -15.21 -6.25
C ARG A 86 -2.79 -15.37 -4.74
N TRP A 87 -3.87 -15.31 -3.96
CA TRP A 87 -3.83 -15.35 -2.51
C TRP A 87 -4.57 -16.55 -1.91
N ASP A 88 -5.05 -17.48 -2.76
CA ASP A 88 -5.88 -18.64 -2.34
C ASP A 88 -7.07 -18.20 -1.48
N TRP A 89 -7.69 -17.06 -1.83
CA TRP A 89 -8.79 -16.46 -1.10
C TRP A 89 -10.03 -16.29 -1.99
N ASP A 90 -11.01 -17.15 -1.77
CA ASP A 90 -12.32 -17.15 -2.44
C ASP A 90 -13.41 -16.35 -1.69
N GLY A 91 -13.04 -15.79 -0.52
CA GLY A 91 -13.98 -15.10 0.37
C GLY A 91 -14.37 -13.68 -0.06
N LEU A 92 -13.78 -13.12 -1.14
CA LEU A 92 -14.13 -11.80 -1.66
C LEU A 92 -15.44 -11.90 -2.46
N ALA A 93 -16.55 -11.53 -1.83
CA ALA A 93 -17.86 -11.50 -2.47
C ALA A 93 -18.13 -10.12 -3.09
N VAL A 94 -18.47 -10.09 -4.37
CA VAL A 94 -18.66 -8.86 -5.16
C VAL A 94 -19.71 -7.95 -4.56
N GLU A 95 -20.80 -8.50 -4.03
CA GLU A 95 -21.89 -7.76 -3.38
C GLU A 95 -21.43 -7.05 -2.08
N ARG A 96 -20.35 -7.49 -1.46
CA ARG A 96 -19.72 -6.86 -0.30
C ARG A 96 -18.59 -5.89 -0.67
N THR A 97 -18.66 -5.33 -1.86
CA THR A 97 -17.70 -4.31 -2.33
C THR A 97 -18.38 -3.01 -2.69
N ARG A 98 -17.66 -1.91 -2.58
CA ARG A 98 -18.05 -0.60 -3.13
C ARG A 98 -16.84 0.06 -3.75
N ILE A 99 -17.05 0.70 -4.89
CA ILE A 99 -16.01 1.48 -5.54
C ILE A 99 -15.80 2.79 -4.78
N VAL A 100 -14.53 3.19 -4.61
CA VAL A 100 -14.12 4.43 -3.94
C VAL A 100 -13.05 5.16 -4.78
N PRO A 101 -12.87 6.49 -4.61
CA PRO A 101 -11.98 7.28 -5.47
C PRO A 101 -10.53 6.78 -5.50
N ASP A 102 -9.98 6.49 -4.35
CA ASP A 102 -8.69 5.84 -4.14
C ASP A 102 -8.65 5.22 -2.73
N VAL A 103 -7.56 4.53 -2.40
CA VAL A 103 -7.46 3.86 -1.09
C VAL A 103 -7.49 4.85 0.06
N MET A 104 -6.83 6.02 -0.04
CA MET A 104 -6.80 6.97 1.08
C MET A 104 -8.16 7.64 1.33
N LEU A 105 -8.88 8.03 0.27
CA LEU A 105 -10.27 8.52 0.42
C LEU A 105 -11.20 7.38 0.86
N GLY A 106 -10.95 6.16 0.41
CA GLY A 106 -11.64 4.97 0.92
C GLY A 106 -11.39 4.76 2.42
N VAL A 107 -10.15 4.89 2.90
CA VAL A 107 -9.84 4.84 4.35
C VAL A 107 -10.62 5.88 5.12
N VAL A 108 -10.68 7.13 4.62
CA VAL A 108 -11.48 8.20 5.25
C VAL A 108 -12.93 7.79 5.39
N GLU A 109 -13.54 7.29 4.32
CA GLU A 109 -14.94 6.90 4.35
C GLU A 109 -15.17 5.67 5.26
N MET A 110 -14.31 4.67 5.22
CA MET A 110 -14.42 3.51 6.13
C MET A 110 -14.29 3.94 7.60
N LEU A 111 -13.33 4.81 7.92
CA LEU A 111 -13.18 5.33 9.27
C LEU A 111 -14.42 6.16 9.71
N ARG A 112 -15.03 6.92 8.81
CA ARG A 112 -16.28 7.66 9.10
C ARG A 112 -17.46 6.74 9.41
N LEU A 113 -17.52 5.56 8.77
CA LEU A 113 -18.57 4.57 9.03
C LEU A 113 -18.47 3.99 10.45
N VAL A 114 -17.26 3.83 10.98
CA VAL A 114 -17.00 3.09 12.23
C VAL A 114 -16.60 3.98 13.41
N THR A 115 -16.27 5.27 13.17
CA THR A 115 -15.88 6.25 14.19
C THR A 115 -16.61 7.58 13.99
N GLY A 116 -16.68 8.41 15.04
CA GLY A 116 -17.13 9.79 15.02
C GLY A 116 -16.04 10.79 15.39
N PRO A 117 -16.30 12.12 15.31
CA PRO A 117 -15.38 13.14 15.81
C PRO A 117 -14.99 12.89 17.28
N GLY A 118 -13.70 13.00 17.60
CA GLY A 118 -13.14 12.75 18.92
C GLY A 118 -12.89 11.25 19.25
N ASP A 119 -13.36 10.31 18.44
CA ASP A 119 -13.02 8.90 18.56
C ASP A 119 -11.55 8.64 18.17
N ALA A 120 -11.01 7.49 18.53
CA ALA A 120 -9.61 7.17 18.31
C ALA A 120 -9.38 6.38 17.03
N VAL A 121 -8.25 6.66 16.36
CA VAL A 121 -7.69 5.80 15.31
C VAL A 121 -6.28 5.38 15.70
N ILE A 122 -6.07 4.07 15.81
CA ILE A 122 -4.79 3.49 16.21
C ILE A 122 -3.99 3.12 14.95
N VAL A 123 -2.67 3.42 14.95
CA VAL A 123 -1.73 3.10 13.86
C VAL A 123 -0.42 2.54 14.43
N ASN A 124 0.38 1.86 13.60
CA ASN A 124 1.67 1.27 14.00
C ASN A 124 2.86 1.99 13.33
N PRO A 125 3.37 3.10 13.89
CA PRO A 125 4.56 3.73 13.34
C PRO A 125 5.83 2.86 13.54
N PRO A 126 6.87 3.05 12.67
CA PRO A 126 6.86 3.94 11.52
C PRO A 126 5.85 3.47 10.47
N VAL A 127 4.96 4.36 10.03
CA VAL A 127 3.86 4.03 9.13
C VAL A 127 3.62 5.15 8.11
N TYR A 128 2.95 4.84 7.03
CA TYR A 128 2.62 5.74 5.92
C TYR A 128 2.19 7.14 6.39
N PRO A 129 2.94 8.20 6.08
CA PRO A 129 2.74 9.54 6.65
C PRO A 129 1.33 10.14 6.46
N PRO A 130 0.65 9.93 5.32
CA PRO A 130 -0.71 10.41 5.15
C PRO A 130 -1.72 9.89 6.18
N PHE A 131 -1.48 8.77 6.86
CA PHE A 131 -2.38 8.31 7.93
C PHE A 131 -2.53 9.35 9.03
N PHE A 132 -1.43 10.00 9.42
CA PHE A 132 -1.44 11.05 10.44
C PHE A 132 -2.33 12.23 10.03
N GLN A 133 -2.11 12.74 8.81
CA GLN A 133 -2.83 13.91 8.31
C GLN A 133 -4.30 13.63 8.06
N PHE A 134 -4.63 12.50 7.44
CA PHE A 134 -6.02 12.17 7.11
C PHE A 134 -6.85 11.89 8.37
N VAL A 135 -6.28 11.26 9.39
CA VAL A 135 -6.94 11.06 10.69
C VAL A 135 -7.20 12.40 11.39
N ALA A 136 -6.21 13.30 11.40
CA ALA A 136 -6.35 14.63 11.99
C ALA A 136 -7.43 15.48 11.28
N HIS A 137 -7.46 15.45 9.93
CA HIS A 137 -8.47 16.18 9.14
C HIS A 137 -9.92 15.69 9.35
N MET A 138 -10.09 14.51 9.91
CA MET A 138 -11.41 13.98 10.27
C MET A 138 -11.82 14.29 11.72
N ASP A 139 -11.03 15.06 12.46
CA ASP A 139 -11.24 15.32 13.90
C ASP A 139 -11.20 14.02 14.74
N ARG A 140 -10.42 13.01 14.34
CA ARG A 140 -10.15 11.81 15.13
C ARG A 140 -8.85 11.97 15.89
N GLN A 141 -8.75 11.30 17.05
CA GLN A 141 -7.54 11.27 17.84
C GLN A 141 -6.65 10.14 17.34
N LEU A 142 -5.45 10.49 16.90
CA LEU A 142 -4.46 9.49 16.53
C LEU A 142 -3.83 8.88 17.80
N VAL A 143 -3.73 7.56 17.84
CA VAL A 143 -3.08 6.81 18.91
C VAL A 143 -2.03 5.91 18.28
N GLU A 144 -0.80 6.03 18.72
CA GLU A 144 0.30 5.20 18.24
C GLU A 144 0.47 3.94 19.09
N ALA A 145 0.63 2.81 18.40
CA ALA A 145 1.09 1.52 18.91
C ALA A 145 2.30 1.10 18.08
N PRO A 146 3.53 1.59 18.40
CA PRO A 146 4.71 1.40 17.56
C PRO A 146 4.99 -0.06 17.26
N LEU A 147 5.59 -0.34 16.09
CA LEU A 147 6.09 -1.65 15.74
C LEU A 147 7.19 -2.10 16.71
N GLY A 148 7.36 -3.41 16.84
CA GLY A 148 8.49 -4.01 17.54
C GLY A 148 9.83 -3.75 16.84
N ALA A 149 10.93 -4.06 17.52
CA ALA A 149 12.28 -3.91 16.98
C ALA A 149 12.53 -4.78 15.71
N ASP A 150 11.71 -5.80 15.53
CA ASP A 150 11.68 -6.64 14.34
C ASP A 150 10.83 -6.08 13.19
N LEU A 151 10.32 -4.86 13.35
CA LEU A 151 9.43 -4.17 12.41
C LEU A 151 8.10 -4.91 12.17
N ARG A 152 7.65 -5.71 13.14
CA ARG A 152 6.36 -6.40 13.13
C ARG A 152 5.43 -5.77 14.17
N ILE A 153 4.13 -6.10 14.09
CA ILE A 153 3.14 -5.63 15.07
C ILE A 153 3.54 -6.14 16.46
N ASP A 154 3.80 -5.21 17.39
CA ASP A 154 3.92 -5.51 18.80
C ASP A 154 2.52 -5.65 19.39
N LEU A 155 2.07 -6.90 19.59
CA LEU A 155 0.73 -7.19 20.14
C LEU A 155 0.54 -6.64 21.55
N GLY A 156 1.61 -6.52 22.35
CA GLY A 156 1.54 -5.93 23.68
C GLY A 156 1.29 -4.41 23.60
N ALA A 157 2.05 -3.70 22.77
CA ALA A 157 1.84 -2.28 22.55
C ALA A 157 0.45 -1.99 21.92
N LEU A 158 -0.01 -2.85 21.02
CA LEU A 158 -1.33 -2.76 20.40
C LEU A 158 -2.45 -2.99 21.44
N GLU A 159 -2.34 -4.01 22.26
CA GLU A 159 -3.32 -4.30 23.33
C GLU A 159 -3.39 -3.14 24.33
N ASP A 160 -2.24 -2.59 24.74
CA ASP A 160 -2.18 -1.42 25.63
C ASP A 160 -2.86 -0.19 25.02
N ALA A 161 -2.70 0.05 23.71
CA ALA A 161 -3.37 1.14 23.02
C ALA A 161 -4.89 0.93 22.99
N PHE A 162 -5.37 -0.29 22.65
CA PHE A 162 -6.78 -0.63 22.63
C PHE A 162 -7.42 -0.47 24.02
N ARG A 163 -6.75 -0.97 25.05
CA ARG A 163 -7.20 -0.86 26.45
C ARG A 163 -7.34 0.58 26.89
N ARG A 164 -6.31 1.44 26.67
CA ARG A 164 -6.36 2.87 27.03
C ARG A 164 -7.53 3.60 26.37
N VAL A 165 -7.83 3.29 25.10
CA VAL A 165 -8.95 3.92 24.40
C VAL A 165 -10.29 3.42 24.96
N ALA A 166 -10.43 2.11 25.20
CA ALA A 166 -11.64 1.52 25.76
C ALA A 166 -11.96 2.05 27.18
N GLU A 167 -10.94 2.15 28.08
CA GLU A 167 -11.07 2.75 29.40
C GLU A 167 -11.47 4.21 29.35
N GLY A 168 -11.07 4.93 28.29
CA GLY A 168 -11.50 6.31 28.02
C GLY A 168 -12.94 6.45 27.52
N GLY A 169 -13.67 5.34 27.35
CA GLY A 169 -15.07 5.32 26.92
C GLY A 169 -15.30 5.77 25.46
N ARG A 170 -14.24 5.77 24.63
CA ARG A 170 -14.29 6.18 23.23
C ARG A 170 -14.39 4.97 22.31
N ARG A 171 -15.09 5.14 21.19
CA ARG A 171 -14.99 4.17 20.09
C ARG A 171 -13.62 4.27 19.45
N ALA A 172 -13.17 3.18 18.85
CA ALA A 172 -11.88 3.14 18.18
C ALA A 172 -11.96 2.36 16.87
N ALA A 173 -11.11 2.79 15.94
CA ALA A 173 -10.72 1.97 14.79
C ALA A 173 -9.21 1.73 14.82
N TYR A 174 -8.80 0.57 14.34
CA TYR A 174 -7.40 0.27 14.06
C TYR A 174 -7.19 0.33 12.55
N LEU A 175 -6.34 1.25 12.11
CA LEU A 175 -5.95 1.39 10.72
C LEU A 175 -4.70 0.56 10.47
N LEU A 176 -4.93 -0.66 9.99
CA LEU A 176 -3.89 -1.64 9.68
C LEU A 176 -3.30 -1.37 8.31
N CYS A 177 -1.97 -1.30 8.20
CA CYS A 177 -1.23 -1.25 6.94
C CYS A 177 -0.68 -2.65 6.62
N SER A 178 -1.18 -3.33 5.59
CA SER A 178 -0.82 -4.73 5.29
C SER A 178 -0.83 -5.03 3.78
N PRO A 179 0.31 -5.29 3.13
CA PRO A 179 1.69 -5.22 3.65
C PRO A 179 2.07 -3.84 4.15
N HIS A 180 2.98 -3.79 5.13
CA HIS A 180 3.29 -2.59 5.87
C HIS A 180 4.17 -1.61 5.08
N ASN A 181 3.77 -0.35 5.01
CA ASN A 181 4.55 0.76 4.46
C ASN A 181 5.05 1.63 5.64
N PRO A 182 6.37 1.84 5.84
CA PRO A 182 7.45 1.69 4.85
C PRO A 182 8.27 0.40 4.96
N THR A 183 8.05 -0.44 5.96
CA THR A 183 8.95 -1.54 6.33
C THR A 183 8.92 -2.73 5.36
N GLY A 184 7.87 -2.83 4.53
CA GLY A 184 7.65 -3.96 3.63
C GLY A 184 7.35 -5.28 4.33
N THR A 185 6.97 -5.22 5.61
CA THR A 185 6.60 -6.41 6.40
C THR A 185 5.29 -7.01 5.90
N VAL A 186 5.28 -8.32 5.67
CA VAL A 186 4.07 -9.11 5.39
C VAL A 186 3.61 -9.78 6.69
N HIS A 187 2.44 -9.42 7.18
CA HIS A 187 1.90 -10.02 8.40
C HIS A 187 1.42 -11.45 8.15
N THR A 188 1.74 -12.36 9.07
CA THR A 188 1.30 -13.75 9.00
C THR A 188 -0.17 -13.89 9.38
N ALA A 189 -0.80 -15.01 8.98
CA ALA A 189 -2.17 -15.33 9.37
C ALA A 189 -2.35 -15.37 10.90
N ALA A 190 -1.33 -15.86 11.61
CA ALA A 190 -1.36 -15.91 13.07
C ALA A 190 -1.32 -14.53 13.72
N GLU A 191 -0.50 -13.61 13.20
CA GLU A 191 -0.46 -12.22 13.68
C GLU A 191 -1.77 -11.49 13.41
N LEU A 192 -2.33 -11.62 12.19
CA LEU A 192 -3.60 -11.01 11.83
C LEU A 192 -4.78 -11.57 12.64
N ALA A 193 -4.80 -12.89 12.90
CA ALA A 193 -5.80 -13.50 13.78
C ALA A 193 -5.68 -13.02 15.24
N ALA A 194 -4.46 -12.81 15.73
CA ALA A 194 -4.24 -12.24 17.06
C ALA A 194 -4.70 -10.77 17.14
N VAL A 195 -4.45 -9.99 16.10
CA VAL A 195 -4.99 -8.62 15.94
C VAL A 195 -6.52 -8.64 15.96
N ALA A 196 -7.16 -9.53 15.20
CA ALA A 196 -8.61 -9.65 15.14
C ALA A 196 -9.22 -10.01 16.50
N ALA A 197 -8.59 -10.94 17.22
CA ALA A 197 -9.03 -11.33 18.57
C ALA A 197 -8.90 -10.18 19.60
N LEU A 198 -7.82 -9.37 19.52
CA LEU A 198 -7.68 -8.15 20.33
C LEU A 198 -8.75 -7.13 19.97
N ALA A 199 -8.97 -6.90 18.67
CA ALA A 199 -9.96 -5.95 18.17
C ALA A 199 -11.38 -6.32 18.66
N GLU A 200 -11.77 -7.58 18.57
CA GLU A 200 -13.03 -8.09 19.09
C GLU A 200 -13.16 -7.87 20.62
N ARG A 201 -12.12 -8.25 21.37
CA ARG A 201 -12.08 -8.14 22.84
C ARG A 201 -12.29 -6.70 23.34
N TYR A 202 -11.75 -5.72 22.64
CA TYR A 202 -11.84 -4.30 23.02
C TYR A 202 -12.89 -3.50 22.23
N GLY A 203 -13.66 -4.14 21.37
CA GLY A 203 -14.67 -3.49 20.55
C GLY A 203 -14.09 -2.51 19.51
N VAL A 204 -12.86 -2.75 19.04
CA VAL A 204 -12.17 -1.94 18.04
C VAL A 204 -12.53 -2.45 16.65
N ARG A 205 -12.84 -1.54 15.71
CA ARG A 205 -13.08 -1.90 14.31
C ARG A 205 -11.77 -1.82 13.51
N VAL A 206 -11.50 -2.81 12.69
CA VAL A 206 -10.30 -2.83 11.85
C VAL A 206 -10.63 -2.36 10.44
N VAL A 207 -9.85 -1.38 9.96
CA VAL A 207 -9.81 -0.92 8.58
C VAL A 207 -8.41 -1.23 8.04
N ALA A 208 -8.32 -2.16 7.09
CA ALA A 208 -7.06 -2.60 6.53
C ALA A 208 -6.77 -1.87 5.21
N ASP A 209 -5.65 -1.16 5.13
CA ASP A 209 -5.08 -0.68 3.87
C ASP A 209 -4.21 -1.79 3.28
N GLU A 210 -4.74 -2.45 2.25
CA GLU A 210 -4.10 -3.58 1.58
C GLU A 210 -3.63 -3.24 0.16
N ILE A 211 -3.36 -1.97 -0.12
CA ILE A 211 -2.97 -1.47 -1.46
C ILE A 211 -1.69 -2.13 -1.99
N HIS A 212 -0.80 -2.59 -1.12
CA HIS A 212 0.45 -3.26 -1.48
C HIS A 212 0.33 -4.78 -1.62
N ALA A 213 -0.85 -5.35 -1.40
CA ALA A 213 -1.12 -6.79 -1.43
C ALA A 213 -0.56 -7.54 -2.67
N PRO A 214 -0.63 -7.00 -3.91
CA PRO A 214 -0.09 -7.72 -5.05
C PRO A 214 1.45 -7.65 -5.17
N VAL A 215 2.14 -6.82 -4.37
CA VAL A 215 3.58 -6.58 -4.49
C VAL A 215 4.33 -7.29 -3.37
N VAL A 216 4.34 -8.62 -3.43
CA VAL A 216 4.97 -9.51 -2.43
C VAL A 216 6.18 -10.20 -3.04
N ALA A 217 7.29 -10.23 -2.29
CA ALA A 217 8.56 -10.86 -2.69
C ALA A 217 8.43 -12.38 -2.80
N ALA A 218 9.30 -13.00 -3.58
CA ALA A 218 9.39 -14.46 -3.64
C ALA A 218 9.65 -15.05 -2.25
N GLY A 219 8.86 -16.06 -1.87
CA GLY A 219 8.96 -16.72 -0.56
C GLY A 219 8.13 -16.09 0.56
N ALA A 220 7.52 -14.92 0.36
CA ALA A 220 6.50 -14.37 1.24
C ALA A 220 5.08 -14.62 0.67
N ALA A 221 4.08 -14.66 1.54
CA ALA A 221 2.69 -14.87 1.13
C ALA A 221 1.79 -13.83 1.82
N PHE A 222 1.12 -13.01 1.02
CA PHE A 222 0.11 -12.09 1.53
C PHE A 222 -1.11 -12.87 2.05
N VAL A 223 -1.60 -12.44 3.21
CA VAL A 223 -2.82 -12.95 3.82
C VAL A 223 -3.82 -11.79 3.94
N PRO A 224 -4.96 -11.83 3.24
CA PRO A 224 -6.01 -10.82 3.40
C PRO A 224 -6.51 -10.78 4.84
N TYR A 225 -6.64 -9.59 5.43
CA TYR A 225 -7.16 -9.47 6.80
C TYR A 225 -8.56 -10.08 6.95
N LEU A 226 -9.39 -9.96 5.94
CA LEU A 226 -10.75 -10.52 5.96
C LEU A 226 -10.80 -12.05 5.86
N SER A 227 -9.67 -12.73 5.60
CA SER A 227 -9.59 -14.18 5.49
C SER A 227 -9.25 -14.88 6.81
N VAL A 228 -8.78 -14.14 7.83
CA VAL A 228 -8.38 -14.73 9.10
C VAL A 228 -9.58 -14.87 10.07
N PRO A 229 -9.55 -15.83 10.99
CA PRO A 229 -10.57 -15.92 12.05
C PRO A 229 -10.67 -14.60 12.83
N GLY A 230 -11.88 -14.08 12.98
CA GLY A 230 -12.15 -12.79 13.62
C GLY A 230 -12.08 -11.58 12.67
N GLY A 231 -11.64 -11.79 11.41
CA GLY A 231 -11.61 -10.74 10.38
C GLY A 231 -12.97 -10.39 9.79
N GLU A 232 -14.02 -11.15 10.10
CA GLU A 232 -15.36 -11.05 9.50
C GLU A 232 -16.03 -9.68 9.72
N ASN A 233 -15.63 -8.97 10.77
CA ASN A 233 -16.12 -7.61 11.09
C ASN A 233 -15.23 -6.49 10.59
N GLY A 234 -14.20 -6.81 9.80
CA GLY A 234 -13.26 -5.87 9.22
C GLY A 234 -13.76 -5.23 7.94
N LEU A 235 -13.09 -4.14 7.57
CA LEU A 235 -13.19 -3.46 6.29
C LEU A 235 -11.79 -3.41 5.65
N SER A 236 -11.67 -3.67 4.36
CA SER A 236 -10.40 -3.63 3.63
C SER A 236 -10.47 -2.68 2.43
N LEU A 237 -9.37 -2.03 2.10
CA LEU A 237 -9.20 -1.19 0.92
C LEU A 237 -8.15 -1.84 0.01
N MET A 238 -8.53 -2.11 -1.23
CA MET A 238 -7.68 -2.75 -2.23
C MET A 238 -7.66 -1.96 -3.53
N SER A 239 -6.52 -1.96 -4.21
CA SER A 239 -6.38 -1.28 -5.50
C SER A 239 -5.22 -1.85 -6.31
N ALA A 240 -5.35 -1.86 -7.64
CA ALA A 240 -4.25 -2.19 -8.55
C ALA A 240 -3.21 -1.05 -8.68
N SER A 241 -3.46 0.12 -8.09
CA SER A 241 -2.69 1.34 -8.36
C SER A 241 -1.20 1.21 -8.06
N LYS A 242 -0.80 0.52 -6.98
CA LYS A 242 0.61 0.37 -6.61
C LYS A 242 1.31 -0.70 -7.45
N ALA A 243 0.66 -1.84 -7.65
CA ALA A 243 1.24 -2.97 -8.35
C ALA A 243 1.46 -2.72 -9.84
N TRP A 244 0.59 -1.95 -10.51
CA TRP A 244 0.70 -1.62 -11.93
C TRP A 244 1.02 -0.15 -12.21
N ASN A 245 1.45 0.59 -11.18
CA ASN A 245 1.85 2.01 -11.30
C ASN A 245 0.74 2.93 -11.85
N LEU A 246 -0.48 2.80 -11.34
CA LEU A 246 -1.69 3.49 -11.81
C LEU A 246 -2.18 4.58 -10.85
N ALA A 247 -1.32 5.14 -10.01
CA ALA A 247 -1.73 6.08 -8.94
C ALA A 247 -2.50 7.33 -9.45
N GLY A 248 -2.25 7.75 -10.67
CA GLY A 248 -2.96 8.85 -11.34
C GLY A 248 -4.33 8.45 -11.91
N LEU A 249 -4.59 7.15 -12.12
CA LEU A 249 -5.86 6.61 -12.59
C LEU A 249 -6.70 6.16 -11.38
N LYS A 250 -7.33 7.13 -10.73
CA LYS A 250 -7.98 7.00 -9.44
C LYS A 250 -9.11 5.96 -9.45
N ALA A 251 -8.90 4.81 -8.78
CA ALA A 251 -9.90 3.80 -8.48
C ALA A 251 -9.42 2.87 -7.35
N ALA A 252 -10.31 2.49 -6.46
CA ALA A 252 -10.08 1.47 -5.45
C ALA A 252 -11.40 0.77 -5.08
N LEU A 253 -11.31 -0.32 -4.35
CA LEU A 253 -12.46 -1.05 -3.79
C LEU A 253 -12.37 -1.07 -2.27
N ALA A 254 -13.46 -0.67 -1.64
CA ALA A 254 -13.75 -1.01 -0.26
C ALA A 254 -14.40 -2.39 -0.24
N VAL A 255 -13.90 -3.28 0.59
CA VAL A 255 -14.35 -4.66 0.75
C VAL A 255 -14.76 -4.88 2.20
N ALA A 256 -15.94 -5.39 2.43
CA ALA A 256 -16.42 -5.71 3.78
C ALA A 256 -16.36 -7.22 4.06
N GLY A 257 -15.98 -7.56 5.29
CA GLY A 257 -16.24 -8.89 5.82
C GLY A 257 -17.73 -9.18 5.92
N PRO A 258 -18.15 -10.43 6.05
CA PRO A 258 -19.57 -10.80 6.07
C PRO A 258 -20.36 -10.12 7.20
N ALA A 259 -19.75 -9.85 8.35
CA ALA A 259 -20.41 -9.21 9.48
C ALA A 259 -20.44 -7.66 9.36
N SER A 260 -19.68 -7.08 8.44
CA SER A 260 -19.62 -5.63 8.22
C SER A 260 -20.21 -5.18 6.87
N ALA A 261 -20.86 -6.09 6.13
CA ALA A 261 -21.44 -5.79 4.82
C ALA A 261 -22.43 -4.60 4.85
N ALA A 262 -23.28 -4.53 5.88
CA ALA A 262 -24.25 -3.45 6.05
C ALA A 262 -23.61 -2.07 6.31
N ASP A 263 -22.33 -2.01 6.70
CA ASP A 263 -21.63 -0.73 6.85
C ASP A 263 -21.45 -0.05 5.49
N LEU A 264 -21.15 -0.82 4.42
CA LEU A 264 -20.97 -0.28 3.08
C LEU A 264 -22.26 0.31 2.49
N ASP A 265 -23.44 -0.12 2.96
CA ASP A 265 -24.74 0.43 2.51
C ASP A 265 -24.97 1.86 3.03
N ARG A 266 -24.17 2.29 4.02
CA ARG A 266 -24.20 3.65 4.57
C ARG A 266 -23.24 4.61 3.88
N LEU A 267 -22.45 4.13 2.91
CA LEU A 267 -21.58 5.01 2.13
C LEU A 267 -22.45 6.01 1.34
N PRO A 268 -22.11 7.30 1.36
CA PRO A 268 -22.77 8.29 0.52
C PRO A 268 -22.62 7.95 -0.97
N GLU A 269 -23.70 8.15 -1.75
CA GLU A 269 -23.70 7.85 -3.19
C GLU A 269 -22.61 8.58 -3.96
N GLU A 270 -22.31 9.83 -3.57
CA GLU A 270 -21.29 10.66 -4.20
C GLU A 270 -19.87 10.07 -4.10
N VAL A 271 -19.60 9.22 -3.12
CA VAL A 271 -18.30 8.51 -3.00
C VAL A 271 -18.07 7.60 -4.21
N GLY A 272 -19.12 6.92 -4.66
CA GLY A 272 -19.09 6.05 -5.84
C GLY A 272 -18.92 6.82 -7.16
N HIS A 273 -19.18 8.13 -7.19
CA HIS A 273 -18.97 8.98 -8.37
C HIS A 273 -17.55 9.57 -8.45
N GLY A 274 -16.75 9.45 -7.39
CA GLY A 274 -15.40 9.98 -7.33
C GLY A 274 -14.32 9.22 -8.13
N PRO A 275 -14.42 7.90 -8.33
CA PRO A 275 -13.47 7.16 -9.15
C PRO A 275 -13.48 7.60 -10.61
N SER A 276 -12.31 7.56 -11.26
CA SER A 276 -12.21 7.75 -12.71
C SER A 276 -12.72 6.49 -13.42
N HIS A 277 -13.68 6.63 -14.34
CA HIS A 277 -14.15 5.51 -15.17
C HIS A 277 -13.00 4.86 -15.97
N VAL A 278 -12.15 5.68 -16.58
CA VAL A 278 -10.94 5.22 -17.28
C VAL A 278 -9.96 4.54 -16.30
N GLY A 279 -9.90 5.02 -15.05
CA GLY A 279 -9.17 4.36 -13.97
C GLY A 279 -9.72 2.97 -13.67
N VAL A 280 -11.05 2.82 -13.56
CA VAL A 280 -11.71 1.52 -13.34
C VAL A 280 -11.41 0.54 -14.48
N ILE A 281 -11.49 1.00 -15.73
CA ILE A 281 -11.13 0.20 -16.92
C ILE A 281 -9.66 -0.26 -16.83
N ALA A 282 -8.75 0.66 -16.50
CA ALA A 282 -7.32 0.37 -16.37
C ALA A 282 -7.03 -0.67 -15.27
N HIS A 283 -7.64 -0.49 -14.09
CA HIS A 283 -7.46 -1.40 -12.96
C HIS A 283 -8.07 -2.79 -13.24
N THR A 284 -9.20 -2.84 -13.92
CA THR A 284 -9.84 -4.10 -14.35
C THR A 284 -8.95 -4.86 -15.32
N ALA A 285 -8.39 -4.18 -16.33
CA ALA A 285 -7.46 -4.77 -17.29
C ALA A 285 -6.16 -5.25 -16.63
N ALA A 286 -5.64 -4.47 -15.67
CA ALA A 286 -4.45 -4.83 -14.90
C ALA A 286 -4.65 -6.16 -14.15
N LEU A 287 -5.76 -6.32 -13.44
CA LEU A 287 -6.07 -7.54 -12.67
C LEU A 287 -6.36 -8.75 -13.55
N ARG A 288 -7.09 -8.57 -14.68
CA ARG A 288 -7.46 -9.65 -15.57
C ARG A 288 -6.31 -10.13 -16.44
N ASP A 289 -5.60 -9.20 -17.06
CA ASP A 289 -4.71 -9.47 -18.18
C ASP A 289 -3.26 -9.03 -17.91
N GLY A 290 -3.01 -8.29 -16.83
CA GLY A 290 -1.70 -7.72 -16.50
C GLY A 290 -0.83 -8.60 -15.59
N THR A 291 -1.22 -9.86 -15.31
CA THR A 291 -0.52 -10.71 -14.32
C THR A 291 0.89 -11.12 -14.77
N ALA A 292 1.11 -11.42 -16.06
CA ALA A 292 2.44 -11.75 -16.57
C ALA A 292 3.43 -10.57 -16.42
N TRP A 293 2.97 -9.35 -16.71
CA TRP A 293 3.75 -8.14 -16.47
C TRP A 293 4.07 -7.94 -14.98
N LEU A 294 3.10 -8.21 -14.09
CA LEU A 294 3.32 -8.16 -12.64
C LEU A 294 4.38 -9.17 -12.19
N ASP A 295 4.33 -10.40 -12.71
CA ASP A 295 5.31 -11.44 -12.37
C ASP A 295 6.73 -11.05 -12.80
N ALA A 296 6.89 -10.45 -13.99
CA ALA A 296 8.16 -9.90 -14.45
C ALA A 296 8.62 -8.71 -13.57
N LEU A 297 7.69 -7.85 -13.13
CA LEU A 297 7.98 -6.77 -12.18
C LEU A 297 8.48 -7.31 -10.84
N LEU A 298 7.81 -8.30 -10.27
CA LEU A 298 8.17 -8.89 -8.98
C LEU A 298 9.55 -9.53 -9.02
N THR A 299 9.87 -10.25 -10.11
CA THR A 299 11.22 -10.79 -10.35
C THR A 299 12.25 -9.66 -10.38
N GLY A 300 11.96 -8.56 -11.09
CA GLY A 300 12.83 -7.40 -11.15
C GLY A 300 13.02 -6.68 -9.81
N LEU A 301 11.97 -6.62 -8.98
CA LEU A 301 12.06 -6.07 -7.63
C LEU A 301 12.91 -6.94 -6.70
N ASP A 302 12.84 -8.27 -6.83
CA ASP A 302 13.69 -9.18 -6.06
C ASP A 302 15.16 -9.05 -6.46
N ASP A 303 15.46 -8.84 -7.76
CA ASP A 303 16.80 -8.51 -8.23
C ASP A 303 17.29 -7.18 -7.61
N ASN A 304 16.46 -6.16 -7.59
CA ASN A 304 16.80 -4.86 -7.01
C ASN A 304 17.04 -4.94 -5.49
N ARG A 305 16.24 -5.73 -4.75
CA ARG A 305 16.46 -5.94 -3.31
C ARG A 305 17.82 -6.58 -3.02
N ARG A 306 18.19 -7.60 -3.79
CA ARG A 306 19.51 -8.24 -3.70
C ARG A 306 20.61 -7.25 -4.02
N LEU A 307 20.49 -6.54 -5.14
CA LEU A 307 21.48 -5.54 -5.55
C LEU A 307 21.66 -4.45 -4.48
N LEU A 308 20.57 -3.93 -3.91
CA LEU A 308 20.63 -2.92 -2.84
C LEU A 308 21.35 -3.48 -1.60
N THR A 309 21.06 -4.72 -1.20
CA THR A 309 21.72 -5.38 -0.08
C THR A 309 23.23 -5.48 -0.31
N ASP A 310 23.65 -5.92 -1.51
CA ASP A 310 25.06 -6.09 -1.87
C ASP A 310 25.79 -4.74 -1.90
N LEU A 311 25.20 -3.72 -2.52
CA LEU A 311 25.77 -2.37 -2.60
C LEU A 311 25.90 -1.71 -1.22
N LEU A 312 24.91 -1.84 -0.35
CA LEU A 312 25.00 -1.33 1.01
C LEU A 312 26.09 -2.04 1.81
N ALA A 313 26.19 -3.37 1.71
CA ALA A 313 27.23 -4.14 2.39
C ALA A 313 28.63 -3.75 1.91
N GLU A 314 28.81 -3.47 0.62
CA GLU A 314 30.10 -3.13 0.03
C GLU A 314 30.50 -1.66 0.32
N HIS A 315 29.56 -0.72 0.17
CA HIS A 315 29.88 0.71 0.14
C HIS A 315 29.44 1.48 1.38
N LEU A 316 28.38 1.04 2.05
CA LEU A 316 27.79 1.73 3.21
C LEU A 316 27.42 0.74 4.33
N PRO A 317 28.40 -0.05 4.85
CA PRO A 317 28.12 -1.13 5.80
C PRO A 317 27.58 -0.66 7.16
N ALA A 318 27.61 0.64 7.42
CA ALA A 318 27.00 1.24 8.62
C ALA A 318 25.48 1.45 8.48
N ILE A 319 24.91 1.36 7.27
CA ILE A 319 23.47 1.39 7.07
C ILE A 319 22.91 -0.01 7.30
N THR A 320 21.92 -0.11 8.19
CA THR A 320 21.18 -1.36 8.36
C THR A 320 19.97 -1.38 7.43
N TYR A 321 19.89 -2.39 6.59
CA TYR A 321 18.78 -2.65 5.69
C TYR A 321 18.27 -4.08 5.87
N ARG A 322 17.01 -4.21 6.21
CA ARG A 322 16.30 -5.48 6.19
C ARG A 322 15.55 -5.58 4.86
N SER A 323 15.88 -6.59 4.06
CA SER A 323 15.20 -6.82 2.78
C SER A 323 13.69 -6.96 3.00
N ALA A 324 12.92 -6.14 2.30
CA ALA A 324 11.47 -6.09 2.42
C ALA A 324 10.80 -7.37 1.90
N GLU A 325 9.81 -7.88 2.61
CA GLU A 325 8.98 -9.03 2.20
C GLU A 325 7.92 -8.63 1.16
N ALA A 326 7.61 -7.33 1.06
CA ALA A 326 6.67 -6.76 0.09
C ALA A 326 7.03 -5.32 -0.25
N THR A 327 6.25 -4.72 -1.13
CA THR A 327 6.39 -3.35 -1.63
C THR A 327 7.60 -3.18 -2.55
N TYR A 328 7.82 -1.99 -3.07
CA TYR A 328 9.04 -1.57 -3.77
C TYR A 328 9.77 -0.45 -3.01
N LEU A 329 9.52 -0.39 -1.70
CA LEU A 329 10.14 0.54 -0.78
C LEU A 329 11.32 -0.11 -0.08
N ALA A 330 12.26 0.70 0.36
CA ALA A 330 13.37 0.29 1.21
C ALA A 330 13.40 1.19 2.45
N TRP A 331 13.40 0.58 3.63
CA TRP A 331 13.57 1.26 4.90
C TRP A 331 15.01 1.11 5.37
N LEU A 332 15.74 2.23 5.44
CA LEU A 332 17.17 2.26 5.75
C LEU A 332 17.36 2.86 7.15
N ASP A 333 18.03 2.16 8.05
CA ASP A 333 18.47 2.69 9.34
C ASP A 333 19.87 3.25 9.20
N CYS A 334 19.95 4.58 9.23
CA CYS A 334 21.18 5.34 9.04
C CYS A 334 21.79 5.87 10.37
N ARG A 335 21.23 5.50 11.53
CA ARG A 335 21.66 6.00 12.85
C ARG A 335 23.15 5.83 13.10
N ALA A 336 23.74 4.72 12.67
CA ALA A 336 25.17 4.46 12.82
C ALA A 336 26.07 5.39 11.99
N LEU A 337 25.51 6.14 11.02
CA LEU A 337 26.25 7.15 10.27
C LEU A 337 26.44 8.48 11.07
N GLY A 338 25.69 8.68 12.14
CA GLY A 338 25.78 9.88 12.96
C GLY A 338 25.35 11.17 12.24
N LEU A 339 24.40 11.07 11.29
CA LEU A 339 23.94 12.20 10.46
C LEU A 339 22.76 12.99 11.09
N GLY A 340 22.40 12.69 12.34
CA GLY A 340 21.25 13.30 13.03
C GLY A 340 19.95 12.54 12.77
N ASP A 341 18.83 13.19 13.09
CA ASP A 341 17.49 12.60 13.04
C ASP A 341 16.93 12.47 11.61
N ASP A 342 17.44 13.30 10.69
CA ASP A 342 17.00 13.33 9.29
C ASP A 342 18.17 13.22 8.30
N PRO A 343 18.69 12.02 8.07
CA PRO A 343 19.77 11.79 7.10
C PRO A 343 19.36 12.06 5.65
N ALA A 344 18.05 12.10 5.31
CA ALA A 344 17.54 12.34 3.98
C ALA A 344 17.98 13.71 3.42
N ASP A 345 18.04 14.73 4.26
CA ASP A 345 18.54 16.05 3.88
C ASP A 345 20.00 15.99 3.44
N ILE A 346 20.83 15.22 4.12
CA ILE A 346 22.25 15.07 3.77
C ILE A 346 22.41 14.33 2.43
N PHE A 347 21.60 13.29 2.18
CA PHE A 347 21.60 12.60 0.89
C PHE A 347 21.14 13.52 -0.25
N LEU A 348 20.16 14.38 -0.01
CA LEU A 348 19.69 15.36 -0.97
C LEU A 348 20.77 16.42 -1.28
N GLU A 349 21.33 17.04 -0.24
CA GLU A 349 22.30 18.13 -0.41
C GLU A 349 23.61 17.69 -1.04
N ARG A 350 24.16 16.55 -0.58
CA ARG A 350 25.49 16.07 -0.96
C ARG A 350 25.45 15.02 -2.06
N GLY A 351 24.43 14.12 -2.01
CA GLY A 351 24.30 13.01 -2.94
C GLY A 351 23.42 13.29 -4.13
N ARG A 352 22.63 14.39 -4.10
CA ARG A 352 21.61 14.70 -5.11
C ARG A 352 20.61 13.56 -5.29
N VAL A 353 20.26 12.86 -4.19
CA VAL A 353 19.27 11.79 -4.13
C VAL A 353 18.18 12.21 -3.15
N ALA A 354 16.95 12.36 -3.62
CA ALA A 354 15.81 12.70 -2.78
C ALA A 354 15.18 11.42 -2.21
N LEU A 355 15.25 11.27 -0.89
CA LEU A 355 14.59 10.23 -0.10
C LEU A 355 13.47 10.87 0.73
N SER A 356 12.53 10.07 1.22
CA SER A 356 11.57 10.54 2.22
C SER A 356 12.24 10.56 3.60
N PRO A 357 12.09 11.68 4.38
CA PRO A 357 12.56 11.74 5.75
C PRO A 357 11.90 10.67 6.62
N GLY A 358 12.70 9.93 7.39
CA GLY A 358 12.16 8.91 8.29
C GLY A 358 11.27 9.51 9.37
N THR A 359 11.56 10.73 9.82
CA THR A 359 10.80 11.47 10.84
C THR A 359 9.33 11.69 10.47
N ASP A 360 8.98 11.73 9.18
CA ASP A 360 7.59 11.87 8.70
C ASP A 360 6.74 10.63 9.01
N PHE A 361 7.37 9.47 9.25
CA PHE A 361 6.68 8.20 9.47
C PHE A 361 6.27 7.96 10.93
N GLY A 362 6.50 8.93 11.84
CA GLY A 362 6.13 8.86 13.24
C GLY A 362 7.18 8.19 14.12
N THR A 363 6.75 7.70 15.30
CA THR A 363 7.64 7.08 16.29
C THR A 363 8.47 5.95 15.65
N GLY A 364 9.79 5.99 15.87
CA GLY A 364 10.75 5.03 15.31
C GLY A 364 11.28 5.40 13.92
N GLY A 365 10.91 6.56 13.37
CA GLY A 365 11.34 7.02 12.06
C GLY A 365 12.60 7.90 12.08
N SER A 366 13.11 8.29 13.25
CA SER A 366 14.33 9.11 13.37
C SER A 366 15.58 8.31 13.01
N GLY A 367 16.46 8.88 12.16
CA GLY A 367 17.75 8.32 11.77
C GLY A 367 17.66 7.31 10.65
#